data_c24c8de7749f3ef77388310970a2bff5
#
_entry.id   c24c8de7749f3ef77388310970a2bff5
#
_cell.length_a   1.000
_cell.length_b   1.000
_cell.length_c   1.000
_cell.angle_alpha   90.00
_cell.angle_beta   90.00
_cell.angle_gamma   90.00
#
_symmetry.space_group_name_H-M   'P 1'
#
loop_
_entity.id
_entity.type
_entity.pdbx_description
1 polymer ?
#
loop_
_entity_poly.entity_id
_entity_poly.type
_entity_poly.pdbx_seq_one_letter_code
_entity_poly.pdbx_strand_id
1 'polypeptide(L)'
;MLYQLPKSPYCVILGNGEYPHISISKNLIAGANITVCSDGGANFALQNELIPDLIIGDLDSIHDQARQHYTVMKVLITALKSQELNDLEKSLNYITDRYSFNSFVLLGFLGLKEDHSYATLQIVEKQTSPAVFQVYSKTAEYLILPPGDYEFHFPVKHRLSVFAMPEAGNLTTTGLKWNLSGATLSRGSRGLSNICTKSAVHFSFDSGKILLIHLFQF
;
A
#
# COMPACT_ATOMS: atom_id res chain seq x y z
N MET A 1 -18.13 -1.18 2.83
CA MET A 1 -16.82 -1.71 3.29
C MET A 1 -16.02 -0.51 3.74
N LEU A 2 -15.50 -0.51 4.98
CA LEU A 2 -14.72 0.62 5.52
C LEU A 2 -13.24 0.32 5.28
N TYR A 3 -12.53 1.26 4.71
CA TYR A 3 -11.08 1.28 4.53
C TYR A 3 -10.57 2.70 4.81
N GLN A 4 -9.28 2.85 5.07
CA GLN A 4 -8.70 4.15 5.42
C GLN A 4 -8.41 4.94 4.14
N LEU A 5 -8.81 6.22 4.12
CA LEU A 5 -8.43 7.11 3.02
C LEU A 5 -6.99 7.60 3.21
N PRO A 6 -6.18 7.62 2.13
CA PRO A 6 -4.81 8.10 2.21
C PRO A 6 -4.74 9.61 2.46
N LYS A 7 -3.67 10.06 3.12
CA LYS A 7 -3.39 11.50 3.29
C LYS A 7 -2.89 12.10 1.97
N SER A 8 -3.56 13.13 1.49
CA SER A 8 -3.13 13.88 0.31
C SER A 8 -1.92 14.79 0.61
N PRO A 9 -1.00 15.01 -0.34
CA PRO A 9 -0.98 14.40 -1.68
C PRO A 9 -0.54 12.92 -1.62
N TYR A 10 -1.14 12.09 -2.47
CA TYR A 10 -0.78 10.67 -2.56
C TYR A 10 -0.68 10.15 -3.99
N CYS A 11 0.13 9.10 -4.14
CA CYS A 11 0.33 8.38 -5.39
C CYS A 11 -0.34 7.00 -5.30
N VAL A 12 -1.05 6.59 -6.35
CA VAL A 12 -1.51 5.21 -6.53
C VAL A 12 -0.60 4.50 -7.52
N ILE A 13 -0.10 3.32 -7.14
CA ILE A 13 0.67 2.45 -8.04
C ILE A 13 -0.12 1.17 -8.27
N LEU A 14 -0.37 0.84 -9.52
CA LEU A 14 -1.10 -0.34 -9.97
C LEU A 14 -0.10 -1.41 -10.43
N GLY A 15 -0.14 -2.60 -9.84
CA GLY A 15 0.69 -3.76 -10.19
C GLY A 15 -0.12 -4.84 -10.91
N ASN A 16 0.47 -6.01 -11.10
CA ASN A 16 -0.13 -7.14 -11.85
C ASN A 16 -0.64 -8.27 -10.94
N GLY A 17 -0.89 -8.00 -9.65
CA GLY A 17 -1.41 -8.95 -8.68
C GLY A 17 -2.93 -8.90 -8.50
N GLU A 18 -3.41 -9.33 -7.31
CA GLU A 18 -4.83 -9.26 -6.99
C GLU A 18 -5.22 -7.86 -6.48
N TYR A 19 -6.44 -7.47 -6.82
CA TYR A 19 -7.01 -6.19 -6.44
C TYR A 19 -8.12 -6.36 -5.39
N PRO A 20 -8.34 -5.36 -4.51
CA PRO A 20 -9.54 -5.29 -3.70
C PRO A 20 -10.77 -5.13 -4.60
N HIS A 21 -11.96 -5.13 -4.00
CA HIS A 21 -13.19 -4.87 -4.76
C HIS A 21 -13.05 -3.60 -5.61
N ILE A 22 -13.51 -3.66 -6.86
CA ILE A 22 -13.29 -2.60 -7.85
C ILE A 22 -13.75 -1.21 -7.40
N SER A 23 -14.78 -1.12 -6.57
CA SER A 23 -15.23 0.17 -6.03
C SER A 23 -14.19 0.81 -5.11
N ILE A 24 -13.44 0.02 -4.33
CA ILE A 24 -12.33 0.53 -3.49
C ILE A 24 -11.23 1.05 -4.40
N SER A 25 -10.82 0.25 -5.39
CA SER A 25 -9.77 0.64 -6.34
C SER A 25 -10.12 1.94 -7.06
N LYS A 26 -11.33 2.05 -7.62
CA LYS A 26 -11.78 3.26 -8.33
C LYS A 26 -11.84 4.49 -7.42
N ASN A 27 -12.30 4.35 -6.17
CA ASN A 27 -12.33 5.48 -5.24
C ASN A 27 -10.91 5.97 -4.86
N LEU A 28 -9.98 5.04 -4.63
CA LEU A 28 -8.59 5.38 -4.31
C LEU A 28 -7.90 6.05 -5.50
N ILE A 29 -8.13 5.56 -6.72
CA ILE A 29 -7.58 6.14 -7.95
C ILE A 29 -8.19 7.52 -8.22
N ALA A 30 -9.50 7.70 -8.06
CA ALA A 30 -10.17 8.97 -8.32
C ALA A 30 -9.68 10.12 -7.40
N GLY A 31 -9.21 9.82 -6.20
CA GLY A 31 -8.66 10.80 -5.27
C GLY A 31 -7.13 10.99 -5.36
N ALA A 32 -6.44 10.23 -6.20
CA ALA A 32 -4.99 10.28 -6.33
C ALA A 32 -4.51 11.55 -7.02
N ASN A 33 -3.34 12.03 -6.61
CA ASN A 33 -2.65 13.12 -7.31
C ASN A 33 -1.92 12.63 -8.55
N ILE A 34 -1.48 11.37 -8.54
CA ILE A 34 -0.90 10.67 -9.69
C ILE A 34 -1.23 9.19 -9.61
N THR A 35 -1.57 8.60 -10.76
CA THR A 35 -1.78 7.17 -10.91
C THR A 35 -0.73 6.59 -11.85
N VAL A 36 0.02 5.62 -11.36
CA VAL A 36 1.10 4.97 -12.07
C VAL A 36 0.77 3.50 -12.27
N CYS A 37 0.97 2.99 -13.48
CA CYS A 37 0.97 1.56 -13.72
C CYS A 37 2.41 1.04 -13.71
N SER A 38 2.64 0.07 -12.83
CA SER A 38 3.88 -0.70 -12.81
C SER A 38 3.71 -1.89 -13.74
N ASP A 39 4.32 -1.80 -14.92
CA ASP A 39 4.31 -2.79 -16.00
C ASP A 39 2.90 -3.37 -16.28
N GLY A 40 2.66 -4.66 -15.97
CA GLY A 40 1.38 -5.34 -16.18
C GLY A 40 0.17 -4.72 -15.47
N GLY A 41 0.35 -3.78 -14.54
CA GLY A 41 -0.72 -2.96 -13.97
C GLY A 41 -1.52 -2.18 -15.02
N ALA A 42 -0.90 -1.90 -16.17
CA ALA A 42 -1.58 -1.27 -17.31
C ALA A 42 -2.70 -2.14 -17.91
N ASN A 43 -2.59 -3.45 -17.80
CA ASN A 43 -3.64 -4.36 -18.28
C ASN A 43 -4.90 -4.25 -17.43
N PHE A 44 -4.75 -4.19 -16.09
CA PHE A 44 -5.86 -3.95 -15.18
C PHE A 44 -6.49 -2.59 -15.45
N ALA A 45 -5.68 -1.54 -15.64
CA ALA A 45 -6.18 -0.21 -15.94
C ALA A 45 -7.02 -0.19 -17.22
N LEU A 46 -6.56 -0.84 -18.29
CA LEU A 46 -7.32 -0.96 -19.55
C LEU A 46 -8.65 -1.70 -19.36
N GLN A 47 -8.63 -2.85 -18.67
CA GLN A 47 -9.84 -3.65 -18.43
C GLN A 47 -10.90 -2.90 -17.63
N ASN A 48 -10.52 -1.90 -16.84
CA ASN A 48 -11.41 -1.11 -15.99
C ASN A 48 -11.63 0.32 -16.47
N GLU A 49 -11.22 0.62 -17.73
CA GLU A 49 -11.38 1.93 -18.37
C GLU A 49 -10.72 3.08 -17.59
N LEU A 50 -9.59 2.80 -16.96
CA LEU A 50 -8.80 3.76 -16.19
C LEU A 50 -7.69 4.33 -17.08
N ILE A 51 -7.38 5.62 -16.90
CA ILE A 51 -6.29 6.29 -17.61
C ILE A 51 -5.22 6.64 -16.58
N PRO A 52 -4.05 5.95 -16.57
CA PRO A 52 -2.95 6.31 -15.72
C PRO A 52 -2.21 7.54 -16.26
N ASP A 53 -1.51 8.26 -15.38
CA ASP A 53 -0.64 9.35 -15.76
C ASP A 53 0.68 8.85 -16.35
N LEU A 54 1.12 7.64 -15.93
CA LEU A 54 2.42 7.09 -16.24
C LEU A 54 2.41 5.57 -16.21
N ILE A 55 3.14 4.93 -17.12
CA ILE A 55 3.42 3.49 -17.12
C ILE A 55 4.93 3.31 -17.02
N ILE A 56 5.40 2.51 -16.04
CA ILE A 56 6.82 2.27 -15.75
C ILE A 56 7.07 0.77 -15.62
N GLY A 57 8.18 0.27 -16.12
CA GLY A 57 8.63 -1.11 -15.95
C GLY A 57 9.60 -1.51 -17.05
N ASP A 58 9.95 -2.80 -17.15
CA ASP A 58 10.67 -3.32 -18.30
C ASP A 58 9.74 -3.59 -19.50
N LEU A 59 8.43 -3.48 -19.27
CA LEU A 59 7.34 -3.56 -20.26
C LEU A 59 7.22 -4.95 -20.91
N ASP A 60 7.58 -5.99 -20.18
CA ASP A 60 7.48 -7.39 -20.63
C ASP A 60 6.12 -8.03 -20.27
N SER A 61 5.43 -7.53 -19.26
CA SER A 61 4.12 -8.03 -18.82
C SER A 61 2.93 -7.19 -19.32
N ILE A 62 3.18 -6.04 -19.96
CA ILE A 62 2.11 -5.24 -20.57
C ILE A 62 1.66 -5.88 -21.89
N HIS A 63 0.36 -6.12 -22.05
CA HIS A 63 -0.21 -6.65 -23.28
C HIS A 63 -0.17 -5.62 -24.42
N ASP A 64 0.03 -6.08 -25.64
CA ASP A 64 0.10 -5.21 -26.84
C ASP A 64 -1.13 -4.29 -26.96
N GLN A 65 -2.32 -4.79 -26.63
CA GLN A 65 -3.55 -4.00 -26.64
C GLN A 65 -3.48 -2.81 -25.67
N ALA A 66 -3.02 -3.04 -24.44
CA ALA A 66 -2.86 -1.97 -23.45
C ALA A 66 -1.79 -0.97 -23.90
N ARG A 67 -0.67 -1.47 -24.38
CA ARG A 67 0.43 -0.63 -24.88
C ARG A 67 0.00 0.25 -26.06
N GLN A 68 -0.69 -0.30 -27.04
CA GLN A 68 -1.22 0.46 -28.18
C GLN A 68 -2.23 1.50 -27.73
N HIS A 69 -3.19 1.12 -26.88
CA HIS A 69 -4.23 2.00 -26.36
C HIS A 69 -3.63 3.24 -25.67
N TYR A 70 -2.71 3.02 -24.71
CA TYR A 70 -2.11 4.13 -23.97
C TYR A 70 -1.11 4.94 -24.77
N THR A 71 -0.48 4.35 -25.80
CA THR A 71 0.33 5.11 -26.76
C THR A 71 -0.53 6.09 -27.58
N VAL A 72 -1.70 5.64 -28.06
CA VAL A 72 -2.66 6.51 -28.77
C VAL A 72 -3.19 7.64 -27.86
N MET A 73 -3.44 7.33 -26.59
CA MET A 73 -3.86 8.32 -25.59
C MET A 73 -2.74 9.24 -25.11
N LYS A 74 -1.51 9.06 -25.59
CA LYS A 74 -0.32 9.85 -25.21
C LYS A 74 0.02 9.76 -23.72
N VAL A 75 -0.32 8.66 -23.05
CA VAL A 75 0.16 8.36 -21.71
C VAL A 75 1.68 8.17 -21.77
N LEU A 76 2.39 8.75 -20.81
CA LEU A 76 3.84 8.60 -20.73
C LEU A 76 4.21 7.14 -20.39
N ILE A 77 4.98 6.49 -21.26
CA ILE A 77 5.45 5.11 -21.06
C ILE A 77 6.99 5.17 -20.93
N THR A 78 7.51 4.74 -19.78
CA THR A 78 8.93 4.78 -19.47
C THR A 78 9.48 3.38 -19.25
N ALA A 79 10.36 2.93 -20.14
CA ALA A 79 11.04 1.64 -20.01
C ALA A 79 12.26 1.73 -19.08
N LEU A 80 12.26 0.94 -18.00
CA LEU A 80 13.36 0.80 -17.05
C LEU A 80 13.93 -0.62 -17.12
N LYS A 81 15.01 -0.81 -17.87
CA LYS A 81 15.57 -2.13 -18.22
C LYS A 81 16.44 -2.80 -17.13
N SER A 82 16.59 -2.17 -15.95
CA SER A 82 17.37 -2.80 -14.87
C SER A 82 16.73 -4.14 -14.46
N GLN A 83 17.55 -5.19 -14.32
CA GLN A 83 17.14 -6.50 -13.84
C GLN A 83 17.46 -6.70 -12.34
N GLU A 84 18.07 -5.71 -11.68
CA GLU A 84 18.45 -5.79 -10.27
C GLU A 84 17.29 -5.53 -9.31
N LEU A 85 16.27 -4.79 -9.78
CA LEU A 85 15.10 -4.39 -8.99
C LEU A 85 13.83 -4.89 -9.66
N ASN A 86 12.82 -5.24 -8.85
CA ASN A 86 11.50 -5.53 -9.37
C ASN A 86 10.76 -4.23 -9.78
N ASP A 87 9.64 -4.35 -10.47
CA ASP A 87 8.94 -3.20 -11.04
C ASP A 87 8.33 -2.28 -9.99
N LEU A 88 7.90 -2.80 -8.82
CA LEU A 88 7.45 -1.95 -7.71
C LEU A 88 8.59 -1.04 -7.23
N GLU A 89 9.77 -1.61 -7.02
CA GLU A 89 10.92 -0.87 -6.52
C GLU A 89 11.42 0.15 -7.55
N LYS A 90 11.46 -0.23 -8.83
CA LYS A 90 11.73 0.70 -9.95
C LYS A 90 10.74 1.85 -9.96
N SER A 91 9.44 1.56 -9.82
CA SER A 91 8.37 2.56 -9.82
C SER A 91 8.47 3.50 -8.62
N LEU A 92 8.69 2.98 -7.42
CA LEU A 92 8.86 3.78 -6.21
C LEU A 92 10.07 4.71 -6.33
N ASN A 93 11.23 4.21 -6.74
CA ASN A 93 12.43 5.02 -6.92
C ASN A 93 12.20 6.12 -7.95
N TYR A 94 11.63 5.79 -9.11
CA TYR A 94 11.32 6.78 -10.15
C TYR A 94 10.43 7.91 -9.65
N ILE A 95 9.42 7.58 -8.83
CA ILE A 95 8.46 8.57 -8.32
C ILE A 95 9.06 9.38 -7.18
N THR A 96 9.74 8.75 -6.21
CA THR A 96 10.32 9.46 -5.07
C THR A 96 11.45 10.39 -5.46
N ASP A 97 12.15 10.13 -6.58
CA ASP A 97 13.17 11.02 -7.13
C ASP A 97 12.58 12.32 -7.74
N ARG A 98 11.28 12.33 -8.05
CA ARG A 98 10.64 13.42 -8.81
C ARG A 98 9.53 14.12 -8.05
N TYR A 99 8.91 13.43 -7.11
CA TYR A 99 7.73 13.89 -6.39
C TYR A 99 7.83 13.59 -4.90
N SER A 100 7.18 14.43 -4.09
CA SER A 100 7.00 14.19 -2.66
C SER A 100 5.54 13.91 -2.38
N PHE A 101 5.25 12.74 -1.78
CA PHE A 101 3.92 12.34 -1.37
C PHE A 101 3.86 11.99 0.11
N ASN A 102 2.73 12.28 0.75
CA ASN A 102 2.47 11.91 2.14
C ASN A 102 2.03 10.44 2.26
N SER A 103 1.49 9.89 1.17
CA SER A 103 1.05 8.50 1.13
C SER A 103 1.28 7.86 -0.23
N PHE A 104 1.54 6.55 -0.21
CA PHE A 104 1.55 5.68 -1.40
C PHE A 104 0.48 4.60 -1.22
N VAL A 105 -0.32 4.40 -2.25
CA VAL A 105 -1.33 3.34 -2.31
C VAL A 105 -0.88 2.32 -3.34
N LEU A 106 -0.72 1.07 -2.92
CA LEU A 106 -0.28 -0.05 -3.76
C LEU A 106 -1.44 -1.00 -3.98
N LEU A 107 -1.88 -1.12 -5.23
CA LEU A 107 -2.96 -2.01 -5.67
C LEU A 107 -2.39 -3.04 -6.66
N GLY A 108 -2.73 -4.32 -6.49
CA GLY A 108 -2.22 -5.37 -7.37
C GLY A 108 -0.78 -5.80 -7.09
N PHE A 109 -0.32 -5.70 -5.84
CA PHE A 109 1.03 -6.13 -5.43
C PHE A 109 1.02 -7.29 -4.43
N LEU A 110 -0.16 -7.75 -4.05
CA LEU A 110 -0.36 -8.93 -3.20
C LEU A 110 -1.22 -9.96 -3.94
N GLY A 111 -1.18 -11.20 -3.45
CA GLY A 111 -1.88 -12.32 -4.08
C GLY A 111 -1.19 -12.81 -5.37
N LEU A 112 -1.74 -13.82 -6.00
CA LEU A 112 -1.24 -14.56 -7.17
C LEU A 112 0.10 -15.28 -6.96
N LYS A 113 1.13 -14.57 -6.48
CA LYS A 113 2.48 -15.10 -6.24
C LYS A 113 2.92 -14.72 -4.83
N GLU A 114 3.21 -15.73 -4.00
CA GLU A 114 3.56 -15.56 -2.59
C GLU A 114 4.90 -14.86 -2.39
N ASP A 115 5.89 -15.18 -3.24
CA ASP A 115 7.20 -14.57 -3.25
C ASP A 115 7.14 -13.07 -3.57
N HIS A 116 6.33 -12.68 -4.55
CA HIS A 116 6.10 -11.27 -4.88
C HIS A 116 5.36 -10.53 -3.76
N SER A 117 4.39 -11.19 -3.12
CA SER A 117 3.67 -10.62 -1.97
C SER A 117 4.63 -10.34 -0.80
N TYR A 118 5.51 -11.30 -0.50
CA TYR A 118 6.53 -11.13 0.53
C TYR A 118 7.54 -10.04 0.17
N ALA A 119 8.03 -10.03 -1.07
CA ALA A 119 8.94 -9.00 -1.56
C ALA A 119 8.33 -7.60 -1.47
N THR A 120 7.04 -7.43 -1.77
CA THR A 120 6.32 -6.15 -1.63
C THR A 120 6.43 -5.60 -0.21
N LEU A 121 6.19 -6.43 0.81
CA LEU A 121 6.28 -5.99 2.21
C LEU A 121 7.71 -5.62 2.60
N GLN A 122 8.73 -6.36 2.12
CA GLN A 122 10.13 -6.03 2.35
C GLN A 122 10.55 -4.72 1.67
N ILE A 123 10.08 -4.50 0.45
CA ILE A 123 10.35 -3.26 -0.30
C ILE A 123 9.79 -2.05 0.44
N VAL A 124 8.57 -2.16 0.95
CA VAL A 124 7.95 -1.06 1.71
C VAL A 124 8.61 -0.89 3.08
N GLU A 125 8.99 -1.99 3.75
CA GLU A 125 9.71 -1.93 5.04
C GLU A 125 11.01 -1.11 4.92
N LYS A 126 11.79 -1.32 3.86
CA LYS A 126 13.08 -0.64 3.66
C LYS A 126 12.96 0.82 3.21
N GLN A 127 11.79 1.33 2.79
CA GLN A 127 11.65 2.73 2.42
C GLN A 127 11.98 3.66 3.58
N THR A 128 12.81 4.66 3.33
CA THR A 128 13.20 5.67 4.34
C THR A 128 12.28 6.89 4.33
N SER A 129 11.40 6.99 3.35
CA SER A 129 10.41 8.07 3.26
C SER A 129 9.50 8.09 4.49
N PRO A 130 9.15 9.27 5.04
CA PRO A 130 8.15 9.43 6.09
C PRO A 130 6.72 9.20 5.60
N ALA A 131 6.53 8.83 4.34
CA ALA A 131 5.21 8.57 3.78
C ALA A 131 4.56 7.31 4.37
N VAL A 132 3.25 7.36 4.49
CA VAL A 132 2.43 6.20 4.84
C VAL A 132 2.25 5.33 3.59
N PHE A 133 2.46 4.02 3.72
CA PHE A 133 2.16 3.08 2.65
C PHE A 133 0.87 2.32 2.98
N GLN A 134 -0.04 2.28 2.02
CA GLN A 134 -1.28 1.52 2.07
C GLN A 134 -1.24 0.47 0.97
N VAL A 135 -1.20 -0.81 1.33
CA VAL A 135 -1.21 -1.92 0.38
C VAL A 135 -2.53 -2.66 0.52
N TYR A 136 -3.17 -2.95 -0.59
CA TYR A 136 -4.48 -3.60 -0.58
C TYR A 136 -4.40 -4.98 -1.23
N SER A 137 -4.93 -5.97 -0.52
CA SER A 137 -5.26 -7.27 -1.09
C SER A 137 -6.77 -7.38 -1.31
N LYS A 138 -7.20 -8.50 -1.84
CA LYS A 138 -8.63 -8.84 -1.99
C LYS A 138 -9.38 -8.84 -0.66
N THR A 139 -8.71 -9.16 0.45
CA THR A 139 -9.32 -9.45 1.75
C THR A 139 -8.88 -8.53 2.89
N ALA A 140 -7.90 -7.65 2.66
CA ALA A 140 -7.35 -6.79 3.72
C ALA A 140 -6.72 -5.51 3.19
N GLU A 141 -6.66 -4.51 4.05
CA GLU A 141 -5.76 -3.37 3.91
C GLU A 141 -4.57 -3.51 4.88
N TYR A 142 -3.42 -3.11 4.41
CA TYR A 142 -2.13 -3.10 5.10
C TYR A 142 -1.66 -1.65 5.20
N LEU A 143 -1.56 -1.11 6.41
CA LEU A 143 -1.08 0.24 6.64
C LEU A 143 0.32 0.18 7.24
N ILE A 144 1.31 0.66 6.51
CA ILE A 144 2.68 0.72 6.98
C ILE A 144 2.98 2.17 7.38
N LEU A 145 3.21 2.37 8.68
CA LEU A 145 3.28 3.68 9.31
C LEU A 145 4.71 3.96 9.78
N PRO A 146 5.28 5.13 9.44
CA PRO A 146 6.47 5.65 10.09
C PRO A 146 6.14 6.12 11.52
N PRO A 147 7.15 6.51 12.35
CA PRO A 147 6.92 7.11 13.67
C PRO A 147 5.96 8.29 13.61
N GLY A 148 5.09 8.41 14.60
CA GLY A 148 4.07 9.46 14.63
C GLY A 148 2.92 9.17 15.56
N ASP A 149 1.89 9.99 15.43
CA ASP A 149 0.63 9.89 16.16
C ASP A 149 -0.51 9.75 15.13
N TYR A 150 -1.29 8.66 15.26
CA TYR A 150 -2.30 8.26 14.27
C TYR A 150 -3.61 7.91 14.95
N GLU A 151 -4.70 8.39 14.39
CA GLU A 151 -6.05 7.93 14.70
C GLU A 151 -6.68 7.32 13.44
N PHE A 152 -7.19 6.10 13.58
CA PHE A 152 -7.94 5.42 12.53
C PHE A 152 -9.32 5.01 13.05
N HIS A 153 -10.27 4.93 12.14
CA HIS A 153 -11.63 4.50 12.48
C HIS A 153 -11.91 3.13 11.89
N PHE A 154 -12.08 2.14 12.78
CA PHE A 154 -12.45 0.77 12.43
C PHE A 154 -13.78 0.41 13.07
N PRO A 155 -14.60 -0.46 12.46
CA PRO A 155 -15.79 -0.95 13.12
C PRO A 155 -15.45 -1.72 14.41
N VAL A 156 -16.25 -1.52 15.45
CA VAL A 156 -16.10 -2.26 16.70
C VAL A 156 -16.25 -3.76 16.44
N LYS A 157 -15.44 -4.57 17.14
CA LYS A 157 -15.28 -6.03 16.99
C LYS A 157 -14.50 -6.46 15.74
N HIS A 158 -14.08 -5.58 14.84
CA HIS A 158 -13.19 -5.96 13.76
C HIS A 158 -11.82 -6.39 14.29
N ARG A 159 -11.20 -7.31 13.54
CA ARG A 159 -9.84 -7.77 13.83
C ARG A 159 -8.83 -6.82 13.20
N LEU A 160 -7.84 -6.45 14.00
CA LEU A 160 -6.73 -5.61 13.61
C LEU A 160 -5.44 -6.21 14.16
N SER A 161 -4.54 -6.60 13.30
CA SER A 161 -3.20 -7.06 13.72
C SER A 161 -2.20 -5.92 13.65
N VAL A 162 -1.28 -5.88 14.61
CA VAL A 162 -0.21 -4.87 14.72
C VAL A 162 1.12 -5.58 14.75
N PHE A 163 1.98 -5.29 13.80
CA PHE A 163 3.34 -5.87 13.72
C PHE A 163 4.38 -4.76 13.69
N ALA A 164 5.58 -5.06 14.19
CA ALA A 164 6.73 -4.18 14.01
C ALA A 164 7.52 -4.54 12.75
N MET A 165 8.12 -3.53 12.10
CA MET A 165 8.94 -3.67 10.88
C MET A 165 10.30 -2.94 11.05
N PRO A 166 11.35 -3.57 11.57
CA PRO A 166 11.39 -4.80 12.35
C PRO A 166 11.07 -4.57 13.83
N GLU A 167 11.13 -3.33 14.30
CA GLU A 167 10.89 -2.90 15.69
C GLU A 167 10.17 -1.56 15.71
N ALA A 168 9.37 -1.32 16.74
CA ALA A 168 8.75 -0.02 17.02
C ALA A 168 8.93 0.31 18.51
N GLY A 169 9.52 1.47 18.79
CA GLY A 169 9.82 1.93 20.15
C GLY A 169 8.76 2.87 20.69
N ASN A 170 8.53 2.79 22.02
CA ASN A 170 7.59 3.61 22.76
C ASN A 170 6.14 3.53 22.21
N LEU A 171 5.73 2.35 21.73
CA LEU A 171 4.41 2.16 21.14
C LEU A 171 3.31 2.17 22.19
N THR A 172 2.41 3.12 22.08
CA THR A 172 1.18 3.22 22.84
C THR A 172 -0.01 3.05 21.91
N THR A 173 -0.98 2.25 22.32
CA THR A 173 -2.22 2.02 21.56
C THR A 173 -3.44 2.21 22.46
N THR A 174 -4.54 2.70 21.90
CA THR A 174 -5.85 2.73 22.58
C THR A 174 -6.96 2.29 21.64
N GLY A 175 -8.12 1.92 22.21
CA GLY A 175 -9.27 1.45 21.41
C GLY A 175 -9.22 -0.01 21.03
N LEU A 176 -8.20 -0.74 21.46
CA LEU A 176 -8.02 -2.18 21.23
C LEU A 176 -8.31 -3.00 22.51
N LYS A 177 -8.59 -4.29 22.35
CA LYS A 177 -8.76 -5.21 23.49
C LYS A 177 -7.47 -5.39 24.28
N TRP A 178 -6.34 -5.47 23.57
CA TRP A 178 -5.00 -5.58 24.16
C TRP A 178 -4.18 -4.36 23.73
N ASN A 179 -4.27 -3.31 24.57
CA ASN A 179 -3.51 -2.08 24.34
C ASN A 179 -2.05 -2.23 24.80
N LEU A 180 -1.18 -1.45 24.21
CA LEU A 180 0.20 -1.25 24.63
C LEU A 180 0.34 0.13 25.29
N SER A 181 1.30 0.27 26.21
CA SER A 181 1.61 1.54 26.87
C SER A 181 3.13 1.72 26.93
N GLY A 182 3.69 2.59 26.08
CA GLY A 182 5.12 2.87 25.99
C GLY A 182 6.00 1.64 25.74
N ALA A 183 5.45 0.63 25.04
CA ALA A 183 6.14 -0.65 24.86
C ALA A 183 7.04 -0.66 23.63
N THR A 184 8.13 -1.41 23.71
CA THR A 184 8.84 -1.83 22.49
C THR A 184 8.13 -3.05 21.90
N LEU A 185 7.71 -2.94 20.64
CA LEU A 185 7.19 -4.04 19.86
C LEU A 185 8.28 -4.51 18.89
N SER A 186 8.76 -5.72 19.07
CA SER A 186 9.72 -6.34 18.16
C SER A 186 9.02 -7.25 17.16
N ARG A 187 9.70 -7.62 16.08
CA ARG A 187 9.21 -8.58 15.08
C ARG A 187 8.73 -9.87 15.75
N GLY A 188 7.52 -10.29 15.42
CA GLY A 188 6.88 -11.48 16.01
C GLY A 188 5.36 -11.37 15.99
N SER A 189 4.70 -12.19 16.82
CA SER A 189 3.24 -12.37 16.81
C SER A 189 2.49 -11.65 17.94
N ARG A 190 3.17 -10.86 18.78
CA ARG A 190 2.57 -10.24 19.98
C ARG A 190 1.30 -9.42 19.70
N GLY A 191 1.23 -8.74 18.55
CA GLY A 191 0.09 -7.90 18.14
C GLY A 191 -0.90 -8.58 17.19
N LEU A 192 -0.76 -9.90 16.97
CA LEU A 192 -1.63 -10.65 16.05
C LEU A 192 -3.07 -10.76 16.58
N SER A 193 -4.04 -10.57 15.69
CA SER A 193 -5.49 -10.81 15.94
C SER A 193 -6.06 -10.00 17.10
N ASN A 194 -5.61 -8.78 17.31
CA ASN A 194 -6.25 -7.85 18.24
C ASN A 194 -7.67 -7.48 17.77
N ILE A 195 -8.47 -6.89 18.63
CA ILE A 195 -9.88 -6.58 18.38
C ILE A 195 -10.13 -5.10 18.70
N CYS A 196 -10.78 -4.39 17.80
CA CYS A 196 -11.24 -3.02 18.04
C CYS A 196 -12.38 -3.01 19.06
N THR A 197 -12.17 -2.38 20.21
CA THR A 197 -13.19 -2.21 21.26
C THR A 197 -13.89 -0.86 21.18
N LYS A 198 -13.28 0.09 20.46
CA LYS A 198 -13.84 1.40 20.12
C LYS A 198 -13.73 1.63 18.62
N SER A 199 -14.54 2.53 18.08
CA SER A 199 -14.45 2.93 16.68
C SER A 199 -13.12 3.66 16.40
N ALA A 200 -12.75 4.63 17.24
CA ALA A 200 -11.47 5.31 17.18
C ALA A 200 -10.38 4.44 17.82
N VAL A 201 -9.33 4.15 17.06
CA VAL A 201 -8.14 3.40 17.50
C VAL A 201 -6.92 4.27 17.28
N HIS A 202 -6.17 4.49 18.35
CA HIS A 202 -4.97 5.33 18.36
C HIS A 202 -3.69 4.50 18.38
N PHE A 203 -2.66 5.01 17.70
CA PHE A 203 -1.29 4.51 17.69
C PHE A 203 -0.34 5.69 17.81
N SER A 204 0.54 5.70 18.82
CA SER A 204 1.62 6.68 18.96
C SER A 204 2.93 5.95 19.23
N PHE A 205 3.99 6.28 18.49
CA PHE A 205 5.32 5.68 18.66
C PHE A 205 6.42 6.58 18.09
N ASP A 206 7.67 6.41 18.60
CA ASP A 206 8.75 7.36 18.37
C ASP A 206 9.79 6.85 17.37
N SER A 207 9.91 5.54 17.20
CA SER A 207 10.94 4.94 16.34
C SER A 207 10.49 3.67 15.65
N GLY A 208 11.16 3.33 14.54
CA GLY A 208 10.87 2.15 13.73
C GLY A 208 9.67 2.31 12.82
N LYS A 209 8.98 1.21 12.53
CA LYS A 209 7.74 1.20 11.75
C LYS A 209 6.76 0.17 12.32
N ILE A 210 5.48 0.42 12.12
CA ILE A 210 4.43 -0.57 12.38
C ILE A 210 3.68 -0.89 11.09
N LEU A 211 3.27 -2.15 10.98
CA LEU A 211 2.32 -2.66 10.00
C LEU A 211 1.01 -2.98 10.70
N LEU A 212 -0.06 -2.32 10.29
CA LEU A 212 -1.42 -2.68 10.68
C LEU A 212 -2.03 -3.52 9.56
N ILE A 213 -2.68 -4.64 9.91
CA ILE A 213 -3.45 -5.45 8.96
C ILE A 213 -4.89 -5.47 9.44
N HIS A 214 -5.77 -4.83 8.69
CA HIS A 214 -7.21 -4.82 8.91
C HIS A 214 -7.88 -5.74 7.89
N LEU A 215 -8.51 -6.81 8.37
CA LEU A 215 -9.23 -7.75 7.52
C LEU A 215 -10.60 -7.17 7.13
N PHE A 216 -10.90 -7.17 5.86
CA PHE A 216 -12.25 -6.88 5.38
C PHE A 216 -13.19 -7.98 5.82
N GLN A 217 -14.33 -7.61 6.42
CA GLN A 217 -15.40 -8.53 6.73
C GLN A 217 -16.46 -8.39 5.63
N PHE A 218 -16.74 -9.49 4.96
CA PHE A 218 -17.76 -9.60 3.92
C PHE A 218 -19.05 -10.14 4.51
#